data_329da2bd33685769c66501ca26e6aaac
#
_entry.id   329da2bd33685769c66501ca26e6aaac
#
_cell.length_a   1.000
_cell.length_b   1.000
_cell.length_c   1.000
_cell.angle_alpha   90.00
_cell.angle_beta   90.00
_cell.angle_gamma   90.00
#
_symmetry.space_group_name_H-M   'P 1'
#
loop_
_entity.id
_entity.type
_entity.pdbx_description
1 polymer ?
#
loop_
_entity_poly.entity_id
_entity_poly.type
_entity_poly.pdbx_seq_one_letter_code
_entity_poly.pdbx_strand_id
1 'polypeptide(L)'
;MGAGASYGKREKDSNDKDIAGKILEGLPIVNEIPLRLQHIIELYSEPTYKENDTKTISEISINLRNAQAALVDDLQWLYDNTKRHATIDTFAKKLFLTGKKEEYIKLKRLLSIYFKTEQLINRPDSRYDTFLASVLQRNTNGKLRISNDISILTWNYDSQFEIAYREYLITDTNSEDIQFPEQLGIDIHSDAANFPKPATFQDDGERQIIKLNGSAAFANEFSMGHYYAFHDGKLDEKQLKQNLWTYNAPYYIDTFERKKCLLNFAWEYEKTPEYTKLLEDVFWGTETLIIIGYTFPFFNREVDTFLLSSMLSGIKTIYIQDPNASNIKESVLNIIRRANRVFNVRNIILKNDVNQFFLPPEL
;
A
#
# COMPACT_ATOMS: atom_id res chain seq x y z
N MET A 1 1.11 9.98 -2.96
CA MET A 1 1.83 9.54 -1.75
C MET A 1 2.76 8.37 -2.07
N GLY A 2 3.91 8.27 -1.42
CA GLY A 2 4.86 7.16 -1.55
C GLY A 2 5.32 6.63 -0.19
N ALA A 3 6.32 5.76 -0.15
CA ALA A 3 6.77 5.04 1.06
C ALA A 3 7.08 5.97 2.26
N GLY A 4 7.58 7.17 2.03
CA GLY A 4 7.80 8.16 3.08
C GLY A 4 6.52 8.67 3.76
N ALA A 5 5.36 8.52 3.11
CA ALA A 5 4.07 8.83 3.75
C ALA A 5 3.65 7.79 4.79
N SER A 6 4.19 6.58 4.74
CA SER A 6 3.95 5.52 5.71
C SER A 6 5.17 5.23 6.60
N TYR A 7 6.20 6.09 6.56
CA TYR A 7 7.44 5.87 7.32
C TYR A 7 7.22 5.95 8.84
N GLY A 8 6.43 6.93 9.29
CA GLY A 8 6.12 7.11 10.72
C GLY A 8 7.34 7.49 11.56
N LYS A 9 7.50 6.83 12.71
CA LYS A 9 8.54 7.14 13.70
C LYS A 9 9.44 5.93 13.96
N ARG A 10 10.73 6.22 14.25
CA ARG A 10 11.76 5.24 14.65
C ARG A 10 12.28 5.56 16.04
N GLU A 11 12.81 4.53 16.71
CA GLU A 11 13.69 4.78 17.86
C GLU A 11 14.89 5.61 17.43
N LYS A 12 15.39 6.45 18.33
CA LYS A 12 16.53 7.33 18.08
C LYS A 12 17.80 6.78 18.76
N ASP A 13 18.93 6.99 18.10
CA ASP A 13 20.22 6.76 18.71
C ASP A 13 20.66 7.94 19.61
N SER A 14 21.84 7.85 20.23
CA SER A 14 22.41 8.91 21.07
C SER A 14 22.67 10.24 20.35
N ASN A 15 22.62 10.25 19.01
CA ASN A 15 22.83 11.43 18.17
C ASN A 15 21.52 11.92 17.55
N ASP A 16 20.36 11.50 18.07
CA ASP A 16 19.02 11.82 17.58
C ASP A 16 18.75 11.36 16.12
N LYS A 17 19.43 10.29 15.68
CA LYS A 17 19.21 9.69 14.36
C LYS A 17 18.33 8.46 14.45
N ASP A 18 17.49 8.28 13.47
CA ASP A 18 16.62 7.10 13.34
C ASP A 18 17.43 5.80 13.28
N ILE A 19 17.06 4.83 14.09
CA ILE A 19 17.64 3.49 14.07
C ILE A 19 16.85 2.65 13.07
N ALA A 20 17.48 2.23 11.98
CA ALA A 20 16.85 1.46 10.92
C ALA A 20 16.20 0.16 11.46
N GLY A 21 14.96 -0.09 11.05
CA GLY A 21 14.19 -1.26 11.46
C GLY A 21 13.64 -1.22 12.90
N LYS A 22 13.93 -0.19 13.68
CA LYS A 22 13.36 0.02 15.02
C LYS A 22 12.12 0.91 14.93
N ILE A 23 11.01 0.31 14.52
CA ILE A 23 9.77 1.00 14.20
C ILE A 23 8.95 1.23 15.48
N LEU A 24 8.54 2.47 15.71
CA LEU A 24 7.57 2.87 16.75
C LEU A 24 6.18 3.08 16.15
N GLU A 25 6.12 3.71 14.97
CA GLU A 25 4.92 3.94 14.18
C GLU A 25 5.28 3.83 12.70
N GLY A 26 4.31 3.46 11.88
CA GLY A 26 4.48 3.36 10.44
C GLY A 26 5.07 2.03 9.96
N LEU A 27 5.56 2.01 8.74
CA LEU A 27 6.07 0.81 8.09
C LEU A 27 7.51 0.94 7.61
N PRO A 28 8.20 -0.19 7.40
CA PRO A 28 9.56 -0.17 6.88
C PRO A 28 9.60 0.36 5.44
N ILE A 29 10.61 1.17 5.16
CA ILE A 29 10.98 1.53 3.78
C ILE A 29 11.86 0.43 3.17
N VAL A 30 12.09 0.52 1.86
CA VAL A 30 12.79 -0.53 1.07
C VAL A 30 14.12 -0.96 1.69
N ASN A 31 14.91 -0.03 2.24
CA ASN A 31 16.20 -0.34 2.85
C ASN A 31 16.10 -1.05 4.20
N GLU A 32 14.96 -1.01 4.87
CA GLU A 32 14.72 -1.67 6.14
C GLU A 32 14.15 -3.09 5.98
N ILE A 33 13.63 -3.43 4.80
CA ILE A 33 13.01 -4.74 4.52
C ILE A 33 13.91 -5.92 4.93
N PRO A 34 15.21 -5.98 4.60
CA PRO A 34 16.04 -7.10 5.00
C PRO A 34 16.15 -7.29 6.51
N LEU A 35 16.24 -6.19 7.26
CA LEU A 35 16.30 -6.24 8.74
C LEU A 35 14.98 -6.75 9.34
N ARG A 36 13.88 -6.26 8.80
CA ARG A 36 12.55 -6.62 9.28
C ARG A 36 12.15 -8.04 8.89
N LEU A 37 12.60 -8.54 7.74
CA LEU A 37 12.38 -9.93 7.34
C LEU A 37 12.95 -10.93 8.33
N GLN A 38 14.12 -10.67 8.93
CA GLN A 38 14.65 -11.53 9.98
C GLN A 38 13.68 -11.63 11.17
N HIS A 39 13.20 -10.49 11.63
CA HIS A 39 12.22 -10.45 12.72
C HIS A 39 10.91 -11.17 12.35
N ILE A 40 10.41 -11.00 11.13
CA ILE A 40 9.20 -11.71 10.65
C ILE A 40 9.43 -13.22 10.59
N ILE A 41 10.60 -13.68 10.13
CA ILE A 41 10.98 -15.11 10.14
C ILE A 41 10.95 -15.67 11.56
N GLU A 42 11.53 -14.95 12.52
CA GLU A 42 11.53 -15.32 13.94
C GLU A 42 10.08 -15.46 14.46
N LEU A 43 9.23 -14.47 14.21
CA LEU A 43 7.81 -14.49 14.62
C LEU A 43 7.05 -15.71 14.09
N TYR A 44 7.30 -16.09 12.84
CA TYR A 44 6.65 -17.27 12.27
C TYR A 44 7.32 -18.59 12.69
N SER A 45 8.54 -18.57 13.20
CA SER A 45 9.27 -19.76 13.66
C SER A 45 8.98 -20.14 15.12
N GLU A 46 8.57 -19.16 15.95
CA GLU A 46 8.34 -19.37 17.39
C GLU A 46 7.17 -20.31 17.73
N PRO A 47 5.99 -20.23 17.07
CA PRO A 47 4.87 -21.11 17.40
C PRO A 47 5.17 -22.58 17.07
N THR A 48 4.93 -23.45 18.04
CA THR A 48 5.09 -24.90 17.82
C THR A 48 3.72 -25.53 17.57
N TYR A 49 3.45 -25.90 16.30
CA TYR A 49 2.24 -26.64 15.94
C TYR A 49 2.47 -28.15 15.99
N LYS A 50 1.47 -28.88 16.50
CA LYS A 50 1.46 -30.35 16.51
C LYS A 50 1.16 -30.87 15.10
N GLU A 51 1.47 -32.13 14.88
CA GLU A 51 1.27 -32.83 13.60
C GLU A 51 -0.18 -32.74 13.08
N ASN A 52 -1.15 -32.77 14.00
CA ASN A 52 -2.58 -32.75 13.68
C ASN A 52 -3.23 -31.37 13.78
N ASP A 53 -2.46 -30.31 14.06
CA ASP A 53 -3.02 -28.97 14.15
C ASP A 53 -3.42 -28.50 12.75
N THR A 54 -4.70 -28.15 12.59
CA THR A 54 -5.28 -27.72 11.33
C THR A 54 -6.05 -26.40 11.47
N LYS A 55 -6.11 -25.65 10.38
CA LYS A 55 -6.99 -24.49 10.21
C LYS A 55 -7.90 -24.75 9.03
N THR A 56 -9.21 -24.72 9.27
CA THR A 56 -10.23 -24.91 8.24
C THR A 56 -11.04 -23.65 8.07
N ILE A 57 -11.21 -23.20 6.83
CA ILE A 57 -12.09 -22.11 6.44
C ILE A 57 -12.76 -22.50 5.13
N SER A 58 -14.08 -22.39 5.05
CA SER A 58 -14.86 -22.70 3.86
C SER A 58 -14.48 -24.05 3.22
N GLU A 59 -14.49 -25.11 3.99
CA GLU A 59 -14.19 -26.51 3.58
C GLU A 59 -12.71 -26.79 3.24
N ILE A 60 -11.85 -25.77 3.24
CA ILE A 60 -10.42 -25.91 2.99
C ILE A 60 -9.70 -26.04 4.32
N SER A 61 -9.02 -27.16 4.50
CA SER A 61 -8.20 -27.43 5.67
C SER A 61 -6.72 -27.46 5.32
N ILE A 62 -5.90 -26.76 6.08
CA ILE A 62 -4.44 -26.82 5.97
C ILE A 62 -3.84 -27.36 7.28
N ASN A 63 -2.77 -28.14 7.17
CA ASN A 63 -1.95 -28.52 8.30
C ASN A 63 -1.06 -27.34 8.69
N LEU A 64 -1.19 -26.85 9.92
CA LEU A 64 -0.52 -25.61 10.37
C LEU A 64 1.00 -25.79 10.45
N ARG A 65 1.49 -26.96 10.87
CA ARG A 65 2.93 -27.22 10.93
C ARG A 65 3.59 -27.19 9.56
N ASN A 66 2.97 -27.85 8.56
CA ASN A 66 3.49 -27.84 7.20
C ASN A 66 3.38 -26.45 6.56
N ALA A 67 2.28 -25.75 6.82
CA ALA A 67 2.06 -24.38 6.33
C ALA A 67 3.07 -23.40 6.92
N GLN A 68 3.40 -23.54 8.19
CA GLN A 68 4.42 -22.74 8.87
C GLN A 68 5.81 -23.00 8.26
N ALA A 69 6.21 -24.26 8.14
CA ALA A 69 7.50 -24.60 7.55
C ALA A 69 7.65 -24.03 6.14
N ALA A 70 6.63 -24.19 5.28
CA ALA A 70 6.64 -23.67 3.93
C ALA A 70 6.74 -22.14 3.90
N LEU A 71 6.02 -21.42 4.76
CA LEU A 71 6.11 -19.94 4.83
C LEU A 71 7.48 -19.49 5.33
N VAL A 72 8.04 -20.14 6.35
CA VAL A 72 9.38 -19.79 6.89
C VAL A 72 10.46 -20.00 5.85
N ASP A 73 10.45 -21.13 5.14
CA ASP A 73 11.39 -21.41 4.05
C ASP A 73 11.28 -20.37 2.91
N ASP A 74 10.06 -19.99 2.58
CA ASP A 74 9.78 -19.01 1.53
C ASP A 74 10.19 -17.58 1.96
N LEU A 75 9.99 -17.20 3.23
CA LEU A 75 10.49 -15.95 3.78
C LEU A 75 12.02 -15.91 3.84
N GLN A 76 12.66 -17.05 4.15
CA GLN A 76 14.11 -17.15 4.09
C GLN A 76 14.63 -16.96 2.66
N TRP A 77 13.96 -17.58 1.67
CA TRP A 77 14.29 -17.34 0.26
C TRP A 77 14.16 -15.84 -0.11
N LEU A 78 13.12 -15.15 0.36
CA LEU A 78 12.94 -13.71 0.14
C LEU A 78 14.10 -12.93 0.77
N TYR A 79 14.43 -13.19 2.03
CA TYR A 79 15.53 -12.55 2.75
C TYR A 79 16.87 -12.71 2.02
N ASP A 80 17.22 -13.91 1.57
CA ASP A 80 18.46 -14.17 0.85
C ASP A 80 18.53 -13.41 -0.48
N ASN A 81 17.39 -13.24 -1.15
CA ASN A 81 17.34 -12.47 -2.39
C ASN A 81 17.38 -10.96 -2.15
N THR A 82 16.83 -10.44 -1.04
CA THR A 82 16.98 -9.02 -0.69
C THR A 82 18.44 -8.64 -0.44
N LYS A 83 19.25 -9.56 0.07
CA LYS A 83 20.70 -9.32 0.26
C LYS A 83 21.52 -9.34 -1.03
N ARG A 84 21.05 -10.04 -2.06
CA ARG A 84 21.76 -10.19 -3.34
C ARG A 84 21.43 -9.10 -4.35
N HIS A 85 20.41 -8.31 -4.11
CA HIS A 85 19.94 -7.28 -5.04
C HIS A 85 19.89 -5.92 -4.33
N ALA A 86 20.10 -4.85 -5.09
CA ALA A 86 20.13 -3.50 -4.53
C ALA A 86 18.78 -3.12 -3.87
N THR A 87 17.67 -3.57 -4.45
CA THR A 87 16.31 -3.38 -3.93
C THR A 87 15.44 -4.58 -4.29
N ILE A 88 14.33 -4.73 -3.58
CA ILE A 88 13.32 -5.75 -3.90
C ILE A 88 12.70 -5.52 -5.28
N ASP A 89 12.55 -4.26 -5.70
CA ASP A 89 12.04 -3.91 -7.03
C ASP A 89 13.01 -4.37 -8.13
N THR A 90 14.31 -4.26 -7.90
CA THR A 90 15.33 -4.77 -8.84
C THR A 90 15.22 -6.28 -9.00
N PHE A 91 15.00 -6.99 -7.90
CA PHE A 91 14.81 -8.45 -7.95
C PHE A 91 13.50 -8.81 -8.66
N ALA A 92 12.40 -8.15 -8.31
CA ALA A 92 11.11 -8.35 -8.95
C ALA A 92 11.18 -8.10 -10.48
N LYS A 93 11.82 -7.01 -10.90
CA LYS A 93 11.98 -6.69 -12.32
C LYS A 93 12.82 -7.73 -13.06
N LYS A 94 13.87 -8.26 -12.40
CA LYS A 94 14.68 -9.34 -12.98
C LYS A 94 13.86 -10.60 -13.20
N LEU A 95 13.05 -11.03 -12.21
CA LEU A 95 12.16 -12.20 -12.35
C LEU A 95 11.16 -12.00 -13.50
N PHE A 96 10.57 -10.82 -13.58
CA PHE A 96 9.64 -10.45 -14.64
C PHE A 96 10.28 -10.53 -16.03
N LEU A 97 11.44 -9.89 -16.21
CA LEU A 97 12.17 -9.86 -17.51
C LEU A 97 12.72 -11.22 -17.93
N THR A 98 13.07 -12.08 -16.98
CA THR A 98 13.61 -13.42 -17.27
C THR A 98 12.53 -14.49 -17.40
N GLY A 99 11.24 -14.10 -17.33
CA GLY A 99 10.12 -15.02 -17.49
C GLY A 99 9.96 -16.03 -16.34
N LYS A 100 10.55 -15.78 -15.18
CA LYS A 100 10.46 -16.65 -14.00
C LYS A 100 9.11 -16.43 -13.28
N LYS A 101 8.04 -16.81 -13.95
CA LYS A 101 6.66 -16.52 -13.56
C LYS A 101 6.30 -17.03 -12.15
N GLU A 102 6.67 -18.26 -11.83
CA GLU A 102 6.36 -18.86 -10.53
C GLU A 102 7.07 -18.14 -9.38
N GLU A 103 8.39 -17.87 -9.53
CA GLU A 103 9.16 -17.11 -8.55
C GLU A 103 8.62 -15.67 -8.40
N TYR A 104 8.16 -15.06 -9.49
CA TYR A 104 7.58 -13.74 -9.48
C TYR A 104 6.25 -13.69 -8.72
N ILE A 105 5.35 -14.65 -8.94
CA ILE A 105 4.09 -14.79 -8.19
C ILE A 105 4.40 -15.07 -6.70
N LYS A 106 5.35 -15.95 -6.42
CA LYS A 106 5.81 -16.25 -5.07
C LYS A 106 6.30 -14.97 -4.36
N LEU A 107 7.11 -14.16 -5.03
CA LEU A 107 7.61 -12.89 -4.51
C LEU A 107 6.46 -11.94 -4.13
N LYS A 108 5.48 -11.74 -5.01
CA LYS A 108 4.31 -10.87 -4.74
C LYS A 108 3.52 -11.36 -3.53
N ARG A 109 3.32 -12.66 -3.40
CA ARG A 109 2.61 -13.27 -2.26
C ARG A 109 3.36 -13.09 -0.95
N LEU A 110 4.68 -13.28 -0.97
CA LEU A 110 5.53 -13.08 0.21
C LEU A 110 5.56 -11.62 0.66
N LEU A 111 5.65 -10.69 -0.28
CA LEU A 111 5.55 -9.27 0.03
C LEU A 111 4.18 -8.91 0.62
N SER A 112 3.10 -9.52 0.14
CA SER A 112 1.78 -9.29 0.72
C SER A 112 1.70 -9.79 2.17
N ILE A 113 2.20 -10.98 2.48
CA ILE A 113 2.26 -11.50 3.85
C ILE A 113 3.18 -10.64 4.72
N TYR A 114 4.33 -10.21 4.19
CA TYR A 114 5.27 -9.34 4.87
C TYR A 114 4.63 -8.02 5.30
N PHE A 115 4.06 -7.26 4.36
CA PHE A 115 3.42 -5.99 4.68
C PHE A 115 2.19 -6.16 5.57
N LYS A 116 1.42 -7.22 5.37
CA LYS A 116 0.29 -7.55 6.23
C LYS A 116 0.75 -7.80 7.67
N THR A 117 1.84 -8.55 7.86
CA THR A 117 2.40 -8.81 9.19
C THR A 117 2.95 -7.53 9.82
N GLU A 118 3.69 -6.71 9.06
CA GLU A 118 4.19 -5.42 9.54
C GLU A 118 3.05 -4.49 10.00
N GLN A 119 1.93 -4.47 9.29
CA GLN A 119 0.76 -3.66 9.68
C GLN A 119 0.05 -4.17 10.93
N LEU A 120 0.16 -5.46 11.24
CA LEU A 120 -0.41 -6.03 12.46
C LEU A 120 0.45 -5.73 13.70
N ILE A 121 1.76 -5.60 13.54
CA ILE A 121 2.69 -5.40 14.66
C ILE A 121 3.11 -3.94 14.87
N ASN A 122 2.92 -3.06 13.88
CA ASN A 122 3.28 -1.65 14.01
C ASN A 122 2.01 -0.77 14.00
N ARG A 123 2.01 0.26 14.83
CA ARG A 123 0.96 1.29 14.82
C ARG A 123 0.96 2.02 13.49
N PRO A 124 -0.22 2.43 12.98
CA PRO A 124 -0.27 3.36 11.88
C PRO A 124 0.53 4.63 12.18
N ASP A 125 1.05 5.23 11.14
CA ASP A 125 1.69 6.54 11.22
C ASP A 125 0.69 7.58 11.71
N SER A 126 0.96 8.23 12.83
CA SER A 126 0.06 9.20 13.47
C SER A 126 -0.25 10.43 12.59
N ARG A 127 0.53 10.68 11.53
CA ARG A 127 0.25 11.73 10.56
C ARG A 127 -1.03 11.47 9.76
N TYR A 128 -1.41 10.20 9.55
CA TYR A 128 -2.68 9.84 8.93
C TYR A 128 -3.88 10.27 9.78
N ASP A 129 -3.79 10.10 11.11
CA ASP A 129 -4.84 10.54 12.02
C ASP A 129 -5.06 12.06 11.92
N THR A 130 -3.98 12.84 12.03
CA THR A 130 -4.05 14.30 11.91
C THR A 130 -4.59 14.74 10.54
N PHE A 131 -4.17 14.05 9.47
CA PHE A 131 -4.66 14.34 8.12
C PHE A 131 -6.17 14.07 8.02
N LEU A 132 -6.61 12.92 8.46
CA LEU A 132 -8.03 12.52 8.43
C LEU A 132 -8.90 13.47 9.26
N ALA A 133 -8.44 13.84 10.47
CA ALA A 133 -9.14 14.84 11.30
C ALA A 133 -9.33 16.18 10.56
N SER A 134 -8.41 16.53 9.66
CA SER A 134 -8.44 17.79 8.93
C SER A 134 -9.30 17.77 7.68
N VAL A 135 -9.46 16.60 7.03
CA VAL A 135 -10.10 16.50 5.70
C VAL A 135 -11.43 15.75 5.72
N LEU A 136 -11.75 15.04 6.81
CA LEU A 136 -13.01 14.34 6.92
C LEU A 136 -14.18 15.30 7.20
N GLN A 137 -15.25 15.08 6.45
CA GLN A 137 -16.49 15.84 6.58
C GLN A 137 -17.67 14.86 6.70
N ARG A 138 -18.75 15.30 7.36
CA ARG A 138 -20.01 14.54 7.37
C ARG A 138 -20.83 14.96 6.15
N ASN A 139 -21.18 13.98 5.33
CA ASN A 139 -22.12 14.22 4.25
C ASN A 139 -23.57 14.37 4.79
N THR A 140 -24.50 14.68 3.90
CA THR A 140 -25.94 14.86 4.23
C THR A 140 -26.58 13.64 4.90
N ASN A 141 -26.03 12.45 4.71
CA ASN A 141 -26.48 11.20 5.31
C ASN A 141 -25.76 10.87 6.63
N GLY A 142 -24.96 11.80 7.15
CA GLY A 142 -24.20 11.66 8.39
C GLY A 142 -22.94 10.76 8.28
N LYS A 143 -22.63 10.21 7.10
CA LYS A 143 -21.42 9.40 6.88
C LYS A 143 -20.20 10.30 6.77
N LEU A 144 -19.08 9.86 7.35
CA LEU A 144 -17.79 10.52 7.19
C LEU A 144 -17.22 10.22 5.82
N ARG A 145 -16.74 11.26 5.12
CA ARG A 145 -16.04 11.16 3.82
C ARG A 145 -14.93 12.20 3.75
N ILE A 146 -13.92 11.93 2.97
CA ILE A 146 -12.92 12.92 2.58
C ILE A 146 -13.62 13.99 1.73
N SER A 147 -13.19 15.26 1.84
CA SER A 147 -13.71 16.33 0.97
C SER A 147 -13.59 15.95 -0.51
N ASN A 148 -14.62 16.25 -1.30
CA ASN A 148 -14.64 15.99 -2.74
C ASN A 148 -13.54 16.74 -3.51
N ASP A 149 -12.98 17.79 -2.90
CA ASP A 149 -11.89 18.57 -3.47
C ASP A 149 -10.53 17.87 -3.37
N ILE A 150 -10.48 16.68 -2.72
CA ILE A 150 -9.25 15.94 -2.48
C ILE A 150 -9.32 14.56 -3.14
N SER A 151 -8.36 14.29 -4.02
CA SER A 151 -8.10 12.97 -4.57
C SER A 151 -6.71 12.48 -4.16
N ILE A 152 -6.59 11.22 -3.76
CA ILE A 152 -5.35 10.63 -3.28
C ILE A 152 -4.87 9.55 -4.23
N LEU A 153 -3.66 9.71 -4.75
CA LEU A 153 -2.94 8.68 -5.48
C LEU A 153 -1.83 8.14 -4.59
N THR A 154 -1.75 6.82 -4.44
CA THR A 154 -0.71 6.21 -3.63
C THR A 154 0.00 5.06 -4.35
N TRP A 155 1.32 5.05 -4.25
CA TRP A 155 2.18 3.95 -4.67
C TRP A 155 2.38 2.90 -3.57
N ASN A 156 1.85 3.17 -2.36
CA ASN A 156 2.04 2.30 -1.21
C ASN A 156 1.17 1.05 -1.32
N TYR A 157 1.78 -0.09 -1.03
CA TYR A 157 1.08 -1.38 -0.94
C TYR A 157 0.26 -1.53 0.33
N ASP A 158 0.62 -0.75 1.35
CA ASP A 158 0.04 -0.84 2.69
C ASP A 158 -1.39 -0.33 2.77
N SER A 159 -2.02 -0.59 3.91
CA SER A 159 -3.37 -0.15 4.25
C SER A 159 -3.40 0.76 5.47
N GLN A 160 -2.31 1.48 5.75
CA GLN A 160 -2.24 2.35 6.93
C GLN A 160 -3.28 3.46 6.91
N PHE A 161 -3.54 4.01 5.73
CA PHE A 161 -4.58 5.02 5.55
C PHE A 161 -5.95 4.46 5.90
N GLU A 162 -6.27 3.28 5.40
CA GLU A 162 -7.52 2.57 5.64
C GLU A 162 -7.67 2.19 7.11
N ILE A 163 -6.59 1.72 7.75
CA ILE A 163 -6.57 1.38 9.17
C ILE A 163 -6.82 2.63 10.04
N ALA A 164 -6.14 3.73 9.74
CA ALA A 164 -6.35 5.00 10.46
C ALA A 164 -7.79 5.54 10.28
N TYR A 165 -8.34 5.47 9.06
CA TYR A 165 -9.73 5.89 8.81
C TYR A 165 -10.75 5.03 9.58
N ARG A 166 -10.48 3.75 9.77
CA ARG A 166 -11.35 2.86 10.53
C ARG A 166 -11.61 3.37 11.95
N GLU A 167 -10.63 3.98 12.58
CA GLU A 167 -10.77 4.50 13.94
C GLU A 167 -11.85 5.59 14.06
N TYR A 168 -12.11 6.30 12.96
CA TYR A 168 -13.22 7.29 12.88
C TYR A 168 -14.60 6.67 12.67
N LEU A 169 -14.65 5.41 12.23
CA LEU A 169 -15.93 4.71 11.97
C LEU A 169 -16.41 3.90 13.17
N ILE A 170 -15.53 3.55 14.10
CA ILE A 170 -15.85 2.74 15.30
C ILE A 170 -16.46 3.66 16.35
N THR A 171 -17.71 4.11 16.17
CA THR A 171 -18.35 4.92 17.21
C THR A 171 -19.47 4.22 17.94
N ASP A 172 -20.19 3.23 17.41
CA ASP A 172 -21.35 2.72 18.16
C ASP A 172 -21.90 1.34 17.76
N THR A 173 -21.25 0.56 16.90
CA THR A 173 -21.78 -0.75 16.58
C THR A 173 -20.72 -1.85 16.66
N ASN A 174 -21.07 -2.92 17.37
CA ASN A 174 -20.37 -4.22 17.34
C ASN A 174 -20.37 -4.87 15.94
N SER A 175 -20.37 -4.10 14.86
CA SER A 175 -20.46 -4.63 13.51
C SER A 175 -19.07 -4.93 12.98
N GLU A 176 -18.73 -6.21 12.96
CA GLU A 176 -17.65 -6.77 12.14
C GLU A 176 -17.88 -6.53 10.62
N ASP A 177 -19.01 -5.95 10.25
CA ASP A 177 -19.55 -5.81 8.88
C ASP A 177 -19.26 -4.46 8.21
N ILE A 178 -18.24 -3.71 8.64
CA ILE A 178 -17.89 -2.47 7.96
C ILE A 178 -17.23 -2.81 6.62
N GLN A 179 -17.95 -2.60 5.52
CA GLN A 179 -17.45 -2.74 4.15
C GLN A 179 -16.58 -1.53 3.79
N PHE A 180 -15.31 -1.60 4.13
CA PHE A 180 -14.35 -0.51 4.08
C PHE A 180 -14.09 0.12 2.71
N PRO A 181 -13.86 -0.67 1.65
CA PRO A 181 -13.51 -0.09 0.35
C PRO A 181 -14.61 0.80 -0.22
N GLU A 182 -15.86 0.39 -0.02
CA GLU A 182 -17.03 1.09 -0.55
C GLU A 182 -17.26 2.45 0.14
N GLN A 183 -16.94 2.54 1.42
CA GLN A 183 -17.15 3.78 2.18
C GLN A 183 -16.08 4.83 1.92
N LEU A 184 -14.87 4.40 1.55
CA LEU A 184 -13.74 5.28 1.25
C LEU A 184 -13.60 5.63 -0.22
N GLY A 185 -14.35 5.00 -1.13
CA GLY A 185 -14.14 5.18 -2.56
C GLY A 185 -12.72 4.76 -2.98
N ILE A 186 -12.22 3.63 -2.46
CA ILE A 186 -10.88 3.13 -2.79
C ILE A 186 -10.94 2.34 -4.08
N ASP A 187 -10.15 2.74 -5.07
CA ASP A 187 -9.89 1.96 -6.28
C ASP A 187 -8.49 1.34 -6.20
N ILE A 188 -8.45 0.01 -6.27
CA ILE A 188 -7.20 -0.73 -6.30
C ILE A 188 -6.94 -1.11 -7.75
N HIS A 189 -5.92 -0.50 -8.34
CA HIS A 189 -5.40 -0.96 -9.61
C HIS A 189 -4.64 -2.27 -9.36
N SER A 190 -5.35 -3.35 -9.50
CA SER A 190 -4.76 -4.67 -9.71
C SER A 190 -5.00 -5.04 -11.16
N ASP A 191 -4.19 -5.95 -11.71
CA ASP A 191 -4.34 -6.59 -13.02
C ASP A 191 -5.71 -7.33 -13.16
N ALA A 192 -6.69 -6.80 -12.53
CA ALA A 192 -8.03 -7.28 -12.32
C ALA A 192 -8.99 -6.70 -13.35
N ALA A 193 -8.57 -6.62 -14.63
CA ALA A 193 -9.53 -6.50 -15.73
C ALA A 193 -10.64 -7.60 -15.67
N ASN A 194 -10.44 -8.61 -14.82
CA ASN A 194 -11.33 -9.75 -14.59
C ASN A 194 -11.90 -9.83 -13.17
N PHE A 195 -11.66 -8.84 -12.30
CA PHE A 195 -12.42 -8.80 -11.05
C PHE A 195 -13.86 -8.39 -11.41
N PRO A 196 -14.87 -9.21 -11.07
CA PRO A 196 -16.23 -8.71 -11.13
C PRO A 196 -16.22 -7.48 -10.21
N LYS A 197 -16.51 -6.31 -10.78
CA LYS A 197 -16.85 -5.13 -9.98
C LYS A 197 -17.85 -5.65 -8.96
N PRO A 198 -17.65 -5.49 -7.65
CA PRO A 198 -18.72 -5.79 -6.72
C PRO A 198 -19.97 -5.12 -7.28
N ALA A 199 -21.05 -5.88 -7.46
CA ALA A 199 -22.29 -5.40 -8.09
C ALA A 199 -22.96 -4.24 -7.33
N THR A 200 -22.32 -3.77 -6.28
CA THR A 200 -22.74 -2.72 -5.34
C THR A 200 -21.98 -1.41 -5.48
N PHE A 201 -21.02 -1.27 -6.39
CA PHE A 201 -20.56 0.06 -6.77
C PHE A 201 -21.68 0.77 -7.50
N GLN A 202 -22.69 1.19 -6.74
CA GLN A 202 -23.58 2.23 -7.21
C GLN A 202 -22.71 3.45 -7.51
N ASP A 203 -22.88 3.94 -8.68
CA ASP A 203 -22.15 5.02 -9.32
C ASP A 203 -22.44 6.37 -8.64
N ASP A 204 -22.24 6.44 -7.32
CA ASP A 204 -22.34 7.68 -6.53
C ASP A 204 -21.11 8.58 -6.74
N GLY A 205 -20.31 8.29 -7.76
CA GLY A 205 -19.46 9.25 -8.47
C GLY A 205 -18.09 9.52 -7.88
N GLU A 206 -17.72 9.07 -6.69
CA GLU A 206 -16.53 9.65 -6.03
C GLU A 206 -15.50 8.61 -5.58
N ARG A 207 -14.61 8.28 -6.52
CA ARG A 207 -13.39 7.52 -6.24
C ARG A 207 -12.30 8.48 -5.78
N GLN A 208 -12.06 8.51 -4.46
CA GLN A 208 -11.14 9.48 -3.86
C GLN A 208 -9.73 8.93 -3.66
N ILE A 209 -9.54 7.61 -3.58
CA ILE A 209 -8.25 6.99 -3.33
C ILE A 209 -7.94 5.95 -4.39
N ILE A 210 -6.83 6.14 -5.11
CA ILE A 210 -6.35 5.20 -6.12
C ILE A 210 -5.02 4.62 -5.69
N LYS A 211 -4.97 3.29 -5.53
CA LYS A 211 -3.76 2.54 -5.19
C LYS A 211 -3.10 2.03 -6.48
N LEU A 212 -2.07 2.73 -6.94
CA LEU A 212 -1.41 2.50 -8.22
C LEU A 212 -0.66 1.16 -8.31
N ASN A 213 -0.09 0.71 -7.20
CA ASN A 213 0.60 -0.59 -7.11
C ASN A 213 -0.30 -1.70 -6.52
N GLY A 214 -1.62 -1.52 -6.51
CA GLY A 214 -2.50 -2.45 -5.84
C GLY A 214 -2.35 -2.41 -4.32
N SER A 215 -2.60 -3.53 -3.66
CA SER A 215 -2.58 -3.64 -2.21
C SER A 215 -1.87 -4.93 -1.76
N ALA A 216 -1.23 -4.88 -0.60
CA ALA A 216 -0.67 -6.06 0.06
C ALA A 216 -1.78 -6.94 0.67
N ALA A 217 -2.70 -7.41 -0.18
CA ALA A 217 -3.86 -8.22 0.16
C ALA A 217 -4.05 -9.36 -0.84
N PHE A 218 -4.95 -10.27 -0.52
CA PHE A 218 -5.34 -11.36 -1.41
C PHE A 218 -6.82 -11.20 -1.79
N ALA A 219 -7.17 -11.58 -3.01
CA ALA A 219 -8.50 -11.34 -3.58
C ALA A 219 -9.66 -11.90 -2.74
N ASN A 220 -9.46 -13.06 -2.12
CA ASN A 220 -10.46 -13.67 -1.25
C ASN A 220 -10.67 -12.93 0.10
N GLU A 221 -9.75 -12.07 0.48
CA GLU A 221 -9.87 -11.26 1.69
C GLU A 221 -10.63 -9.96 1.42
N PHE A 222 -10.58 -9.47 0.19
CA PHE A 222 -11.18 -8.20 -0.20
C PHE A 222 -12.71 -8.23 -0.11
N SER A 223 -13.32 -9.35 -0.48
CA SER A 223 -14.78 -9.55 -0.41
C SER A 223 -15.31 -9.72 1.01
N MET A 224 -14.44 -9.90 2.01
CA MET A 224 -14.81 -10.19 3.40
C MET A 224 -14.49 -9.05 4.37
N GLY A 225 -14.14 -7.85 3.87
CA GLY A 225 -13.88 -6.68 4.73
C GLY A 225 -12.69 -6.82 5.68
N HIS A 226 -11.71 -7.64 5.35
CA HIS A 226 -10.58 -7.97 6.22
C HIS A 226 -9.45 -6.93 6.17
N TYR A 227 -9.77 -5.66 6.31
CA TYR A 227 -8.79 -4.70 6.76
C TYR A 227 -8.60 -4.87 8.26
N TYR A 228 -7.50 -5.48 8.63
CA TYR A 228 -7.24 -5.86 10.00
C TYR A 228 -7.16 -4.65 10.91
N ALA A 229 -7.85 -4.74 12.03
CA ALA A 229 -7.60 -3.85 13.14
C ALA A 229 -6.13 -4.00 13.56
N PHE A 230 -5.50 -2.88 13.83
CA PHE A 230 -4.21 -2.84 14.50
C PHE A 230 -4.33 -3.59 15.84
N HIS A 231 -3.36 -4.43 16.14
CA HIS A 231 -3.25 -5.14 17.41
C HIS A 231 -1.94 -4.74 18.08
N ASP A 232 -2.01 -4.01 19.16
CA ASP A 232 -0.98 -3.49 20.06
C ASP A 232 0.40 -4.18 20.01
N GLY A 233 1.10 -4.13 18.88
CA GLY A 233 2.47 -4.58 18.71
C GLY A 233 2.70 -6.08 18.82
N LYS A 234 1.66 -6.91 18.87
CA LYS A 234 1.77 -8.37 18.98
C LYS A 234 0.85 -9.07 18.00
N LEU A 235 1.42 -10.02 17.26
CA LEU A 235 0.60 -11.00 16.55
C LEU A 235 0.03 -11.99 17.56
N ASP A 236 -1.29 -12.09 17.61
CA ASP A 236 -1.93 -13.17 18.35
C ASP A 236 -1.90 -14.48 17.55
N GLU A 237 -2.17 -15.59 18.22
CA GLU A 237 -2.18 -16.91 17.61
C GLU A 237 -3.25 -17.03 16.50
N LYS A 238 -4.38 -16.34 16.64
CA LYS A 238 -5.47 -16.32 15.65
C LYS A 238 -4.99 -15.68 14.35
N GLN A 239 -4.28 -14.57 14.43
CA GLN A 239 -3.73 -13.84 13.28
C GLN A 239 -2.62 -14.63 12.59
N LEU A 240 -1.72 -15.24 13.35
CA LEU A 240 -0.69 -16.14 12.81
C LEU A 240 -1.33 -17.29 12.02
N LYS A 241 -2.29 -17.98 12.60
CA LYS A 241 -3.04 -19.06 11.93
C LYS A 241 -3.77 -18.57 10.69
N GLN A 242 -4.33 -17.36 10.74
CA GLN A 242 -4.99 -16.74 9.59
C GLN A 242 -4.00 -16.46 8.46
N ASN A 243 -2.85 -15.86 8.77
CA ASN A 243 -1.82 -15.58 7.77
C ASN A 243 -1.24 -16.86 7.16
N LEU A 244 -1.00 -17.90 7.97
CA LEU A 244 -0.58 -19.22 7.47
C LEU A 244 -1.62 -19.81 6.52
N TRP A 245 -2.89 -19.73 6.87
CA TRP A 245 -3.98 -20.16 6.00
C TRP A 245 -4.02 -19.35 4.71
N THR A 246 -4.04 -18.03 4.80
CA THR A 246 -4.09 -17.13 3.64
C THR A 246 -2.95 -17.37 2.67
N TYR A 247 -1.73 -17.56 3.18
CA TYR A 247 -0.57 -17.83 2.34
C TYR A 247 -0.65 -19.19 1.64
N ASN A 248 -1.09 -20.22 2.33
CA ASN A 248 -1.05 -21.60 1.82
C ASN A 248 -2.34 -22.03 1.10
N ALA A 249 -3.51 -21.49 1.46
CA ALA A 249 -4.78 -21.87 0.87
C ALA A 249 -4.82 -21.78 -0.67
N PRO A 250 -4.19 -20.83 -1.35
CA PRO A 250 -4.15 -20.78 -2.81
C PRO A 250 -3.57 -22.03 -3.48
N TYR A 251 -2.72 -22.79 -2.81
CA TYR A 251 -2.20 -24.05 -3.35
C TYR A 251 -3.25 -25.17 -3.39
N TYR A 252 -4.31 -25.04 -2.59
CA TYR A 252 -5.37 -26.03 -2.46
C TYR A 252 -6.66 -25.65 -3.18
N ILE A 253 -6.77 -24.41 -3.66
CA ILE A 253 -7.96 -23.91 -4.34
C ILE A 253 -7.67 -23.81 -5.83
N ASP A 254 -8.34 -24.62 -6.63
CA ASP A 254 -8.12 -24.71 -8.08
C ASP A 254 -8.73 -23.55 -8.88
N THR A 255 -9.41 -22.61 -8.25
CA THR A 255 -10.01 -21.47 -8.91
C THR A 255 -9.01 -20.32 -9.01
N PHE A 256 -8.71 -19.91 -10.24
CA PHE A 256 -7.75 -18.84 -10.61
C PHE A 256 -7.99 -17.54 -9.83
N GLU A 257 -9.23 -17.17 -9.57
CA GLU A 257 -9.63 -15.92 -8.91
C GLU A 257 -9.23 -15.85 -7.44
N ARG A 258 -9.26 -16.96 -6.71
CA ARG A 258 -8.93 -17.01 -5.28
C ARG A 258 -7.42 -17.04 -4.99
N LYS A 259 -6.60 -17.24 -6.02
CA LYS A 259 -5.13 -17.26 -5.92
C LYS A 259 -4.49 -15.89 -6.09
N LYS A 260 -5.27 -14.89 -6.49
CA LYS A 260 -4.73 -13.61 -6.95
C LYS A 260 -4.28 -12.75 -5.76
N CYS A 261 -2.99 -12.43 -5.76
CA CYS A 261 -2.41 -11.38 -4.97
C CYS A 261 -2.74 -10.04 -5.62
N LEU A 262 -3.19 -9.07 -4.83
CA LEU A 262 -3.57 -7.74 -5.32
C LEU A 262 -2.39 -6.76 -5.42
N LEU A 263 -1.19 -7.18 -5.03
CA LEU A 263 0.03 -6.40 -5.16
C LEU A 263 0.51 -6.43 -6.62
N ASN A 264 0.78 -5.26 -7.17
CA ASN A 264 1.34 -5.08 -8.50
C ASN A 264 2.59 -4.18 -8.47
N PHE A 265 3.42 -4.32 -9.47
CA PHE A 265 4.53 -3.39 -9.69
C PHE A 265 4.19 -2.43 -10.83
N ALA A 266 4.79 -1.25 -10.83
CA ALA A 266 4.52 -0.21 -11.83
C ALA A 266 4.65 -0.66 -13.29
N TRP A 267 5.53 -1.60 -13.58
CA TRP A 267 5.73 -2.13 -14.95
C TRP A 267 4.68 -3.15 -15.39
N GLU A 268 3.80 -3.58 -14.49
CA GLU A 268 2.63 -4.42 -14.81
C GLU A 268 1.42 -3.55 -15.22
N TYR A 269 1.60 -2.24 -15.19
CA TYR A 269 0.55 -1.30 -15.53
C TYR A 269 0.11 -1.46 -16.99
N GLU A 270 -1.10 -1.91 -17.18
CA GLU A 270 -1.76 -1.91 -18.47
C GLU A 270 -2.58 -0.63 -18.62
N LYS A 271 -2.24 0.17 -19.63
CA LYS A 271 -3.00 1.38 -19.99
C LYS A 271 -4.30 0.98 -20.70
N THR A 272 -5.24 0.41 -19.94
CA THR A 272 -6.57 0.18 -20.51
C THR A 272 -7.29 1.51 -20.71
N PRO A 273 -8.17 1.63 -21.73
CA PRO A 273 -8.96 2.85 -21.95
C PRO A 273 -9.78 3.25 -20.72
N GLU A 274 -10.35 2.27 -20.01
CA GLU A 274 -11.18 2.48 -18.83
C GLU A 274 -10.37 3.06 -17.66
N TYR A 275 -9.16 2.52 -17.44
CA TYR A 275 -8.29 3.02 -16.38
C TYR A 275 -7.71 4.38 -16.70
N THR A 276 -7.35 4.61 -17.97
CA THR A 276 -6.92 5.92 -18.45
C THR A 276 -8.01 6.96 -18.22
N LYS A 277 -9.25 6.64 -18.58
CA LYS A 277 -10.41 7.50 -18.36
C LYS A 277 -10.65 7.78 -16.88
N LEU A 278 -10.58 6.76 -16.02
CA LEU A 278 -10.69 6.93 -14.56
C LEU A 278 -9.68 7.96 -14.04
N LEU A 279 -8.42 7.85 -14.44
CA LEU A 279 -7.38 8.78 -14.01
C LEU A 279 -7.64 10.19 -14.57
N GLU A 280 -8.08 10.31 -15.82
CA GLU A 280 -8.45 11.59 -16.43
C GLU A 280 -9.61 12.24 -15.67
N ASP A 281 -10.63 11.49 -15.31
CA ASP A 281 -11.79 11.97 -14.54
C ASP A 281 -11.36 12.47 -13.14
N VAL A 282 -10.47 11.72 -12.46
CA VAL A 282 -9.92 12.12 -11.14
C VAL A 282 -9.03 13.36 -11.23
N PHE A 283 -8.31 13.54 -12.35
CA PHE A 283 -7.42 14.70 -12.53
C PHE A 283 -8.11 15.91 -13.11
N TRP A 284 -9.32 15.75 -13.59
CA TRP A 284 -10.09 16.87 -14.15
C TRP A 284 -10.27 17.97 -13.11
N GLY A 285 -9.84 19.17 -13.45
CA GLY A 285 -9.97 20.31 -12.56
C GLY A 285 -8.94 20.40 -11.44
N THR A 286 -7.97 19.46 -11.35
CA THR A 286 -6.92 19.54 -10.34
C THR A 286 -6.02 20.76 -10.57
N GLU A 287 -5.98 21.66 -9.60
CA GLU A 287 -5.17 22.87 -9.62
C GLU A 287 -3.89 22.78 -8.78
N THR A 288 -3.93 21.96 -7.74
CA THR A 288 -2.81 21.79 -6.79
C THR A 288 -2.41 20.33 -6.69
N LEU A 289 -1.12 20.05 -6.86
CA LEU A 289 -0.52 18.73 -6.65
C LEU A 289 0.36 18.75 -5.40
N ILE A 290 0.11 17.82 -4.48
CA ILE A 290 0.94 17.63 -3.28
C ILE A 290 1.63 16.28 -3.36
N ILE A 291 2.97 16.28 -3.40
CA ILE A 291 3.80 15.08 -3.45
C ILE A 291 4.34 14.84 -2.04
N ILE A 292 3.98 13.72 -1.42
CA ILE A 292 4.35 13.37 -0.04
C ILE A 292 5.14 12.07 -0.03
N GLY A 293 6.42 12.13 0.38
CA GLY A 293 7.26 10.96 0.61
C GLY A 293 7.44 10.05 -0.61
N TYR A 294 7.42 10.62 -1.82
CA TYR A 294 7.57 9.89 -3.08
C TYR A 294 8.79 10.38 -3.87
N THR A 295 9.71 9.47 -4.17
CA THR A 295 11.02 9.81 -4.75
C THR A 295 11.11 9.66 -6.27
N PHE A 296 10.03 9.28 -6.95
CA PHE A 296 10.00 9.01 -8.39
C PHE A 296 11.05 7.97 -8.84
N PRO A 297 10.99 6.74 -8.31
CA PRO A 297 11.96 5.72 -8.61
C PRO A 297 11.98 5.37 -10.10
N PHE A 298 13.14 4.93 -10.58
CA PHE A 298 13.35 4.68 -12.01
C PHE A 298 12.32 3.73 -12.63
N PHE A 299 11.91 2.70 -11.89
CA PHE A 299 10.98 1.70 -12.38
C PHE A 299 9.56 2.22 -12.60
N ASN A 300 9.17 3.30 -11.91
CA ASN A 300 7.84 3.90 -12.04
C ASN A 300 7.78 5.00 -13.10
N ARG A 301 8.91 5.35 -13.72
CA ARG A 301 9.07 6.53 -14.58
C ARG A 301 8.07 6.63 -15.72
N GLU A 302 7.70 5.52 -16.34
CA GLU A 302 6.73 5.54 -17.45
C GLU A 302 5.34 5.94 -16.95
N VAL A 303 4.91 5.35 -15.84
CA VAL A 303 3.61 5.67 -15.22
C VAL A 303 3.63 7.08 -14.65
N ASP A 304 4.69 7.47 -13.96
CA ASP A 304 4.85 8.83 -13.44
C ASP A 304 4.80 9.89 -14.56
N THR A 305 5.43 9.60 -15.71
CA THR A 305 5.37 10.50 -16.86
C THR A 305 3.95 10.61 -17.41
N PHE A 306 3.25 9.48 -17.51
CA PHE A 306 1.85 9.47 -17.94
C PHE A 306 0.97 10.27 -16.97
N LEU A 307 1.03 9.99 -15.67
CA LEU A 307 0.25 10.67 -14.65
C LEU A 307 0.49 12.18 -14.64
N LEU A 308 1.75 12.62 -14.58
CA LEU A 308 2.07 14.04 -14.60
C LEU A 308 1.65 14.72 -15.90
N SER A 309 1.84 14.06 -17.06
CA SER A 309 1.42 14.67 -18.33
C SER A 309 -0.08 14.86 -18.44
N SER A 310 -0.88 13.96 -17.86
CA SER A 310 -2.34 14.08 -17.82
C SER A 310 -2.81 15.22 -16.92
N MET A 311 -2.12 15.46 -15.79
CA MET A 311 -2.46 16.48 -14.80
C MET A 311 -1.99 17.89 -15.14
N LEU A 312 -0.82 18.03 -15.79
CA LEU A 312 -0.11 19.32 -15.91
C LEU A 312 -0.87 20.44 -16.61
N SER A 313 -1.90 20.12 -17.39
CA SER A 313 -2.71 21.15 -18.06
C SER A 313 -3.53 22.00 -17.09
N GLY A 314 -3.91 21.45 -15.94
CA GLY A 314 -4.71 22.10 -14.89
C GLY A 314 -3.89 22.62 -13.71
N ILE A 315 -2.75 22.00 -13.44
CA ILE A 315 -1.98 22.29 -12.22
C ILE A 315 -1.36 23.69 -12.27
N LYS A 316 -1.64 24.45 -11.23
CA LYS A 316 -1.09 25.80 -10.97
C LYS A 316 0.09 25.73 -9.99
N THR A 317 0.03 24.84 -8.99
CA THR A 317 1.03 24.74 -7.93
C THR A 317 1.38 23.28 -7.64
N ILE A 318 2.66 23.02 -7.42
CA ILE A 318 3.16 21.72 -6.94
C ILE A 318 3.85 21.93 -5.60
N TYR A 319 3.36 21.24 -4.58
CA TYR A 319 4.05 21.14 -3.28
C TYR A 319 4.79 19.81 -3.21
N ILE A 320 6.03 19.83 -2.73
CA ILE A 320 6.84 18.64 -2.53
C ILE A 320 7.21 18.55 -1.05
N GLN A 321 6.64 17.58 -0.36
CA GLN A 321 6.90 17.34 1.05
C GLN A 321 7.77 16.10 1.23
N ASP A 322 9.03 16.33 1.56
CA ASP A 322 10.02 15.29 1.83
C ASP A 322 11.25 15.92 2.51
N PRO A 323 11.99 15.21 3.39
CA PRO A 323 13.26 15.71 3.92
C PRO A 323 14.26 16.11 2.82
N ASN A 324 14.20 15.44 1.67
CA ASN A 324 15.04 15.69 0.49
C ASN A 324 14.26 16.32 -0.67
N ALA A 325 13.31 17.22 -0.38
CA ALA A 325 12.42 17.83 -1.36
C ALA A 325 13.14 18.45 -2.58
N SER A 326 14.35 18.98 -2.40
CA SER A 326 15.16 19.52 -3.48
C SER A 326 15.54 18.50 -4.55
N ASN A 327 15.92 17.28 -4.14
CA ASN A 327 16.28 16.21 -5.05
C ASN A 327 15.03 15.70 -5.79
N ILE A 328 13.89 15.64 -5.10
CA ILE A 328 12.61 15.24 -5.70
C ILE A 328 12.16 16.28 -6.73
N LYS A 329 12.35 17.55 -6.47
CA LYS A 329 12.08 18.62 -7.44
C LYS A 329 12.80 18.37 -8.77
N GLU A 330 14.07 17.99 -8.75
CA GLU A 330 14.82 17.69 -9.98
C GLU A 330 14.22 16.49 -10.73
N SER A 331 13.79 15.45 -10.00
CA SER A 331 13.10 14.30 -10.59
C SER A 331 11.79 14.73 -11.27
N VAL A 332 10.97 15.53 -10.61
CA VAL A 332 9.71 16.08 -11.14
C VAL A 332 9.98 16.90 -12.39
N LEU A 333 10.95 17.82 -12.36
CA LEU A 333 11.32 18.65 -13.52
C LEU A 333 11.78 17.80 -14.71
N ASN A 334 12.53 16.73 -14.46
CA ASN A 334 12.95 15.81 -15.52
C ASN A 334 11.77 15.07 -16.16
N ILE A 335 10.76 14.70 -15.38
CA ILE A 335 9.54 14.07 -15.89
C ILE A 335 8.71 15.09 -16.70
N ILE A 336 8.54 16.31 -16.20
CA ILE A 336 7.83 17.39 -16.90
C ILE A 336 8.47 17.68 -18.26
N ARG A 337 9.80 17.77 -18.31
CA ARG A 337 10.54 17.96 -19.59
C ARG A 337 10.31 16.81 -20.57
N ARG A 338 10.26 15.57 -20.09
CA ARG A 338 9.97 14.40 -20.93
C ARG A 338 8.55 14.36 -21.46
N ALA A 339 7.60 14.83 -20.65
CA ALA A 339 6.20 14.97 -21.05
C ALA A 339 6.00 16.07 -22.11
N ASN A 340 7.06 16.78 -22.50
CA ASN A 340 7.06 17.90 -23.44
C ASN A 340 6.02 18.99 -23.07
N ARG A 341 5.85 19.21 -21.77
CA ARG A 341 4.94 20.22 -21.20
C ARG A 341 5.74 21.37 -20.61
N VAL A 342 5.21 22.58 -20.79
CA VAL A 342 5.78 23.78 -20.17
C VAL A 342 5.08 23.99 -18.83
N PHE A 343 5.86 23.98 -17.74
CA PHE A 343 5.37 24.28 -16.40
C PHE A 343 6.26 25.37 -15.77
N ASN A 344 5.64 26.30 -15.07
CA ASN A 344 6.39 27.38 -14.41
C ASN A 344 7.07 26.84 -13.15
N VAL A 345 8.40 26.74 -13.19
CA VAL A 345 9.23 26.24 -12.06
C VAL A 345 9.01 27.02 -10.77
N ARG A 346 8.57 28.28 -10.84
CA ARG A 346 8.28 29.12 -9.66
C ARG A 346 7.09 28.60 -8.84
N ASN A 347 6.24 27.80 -9.43
CA ASN A 347 5.09 27.21 -8.77
C ASN A 347 5.42 25.87 -8.08
N ILE A 348 6.69 25.49 -7.93
CA ILE A 348 7.11 24.32 -7.17
C ILE A 348 7.63 24.77 -5.81
N ILE A 349 6.88 24.42 -4.77
CA ILE A 349 7.13 24.82 -3.38
C ILE A 349 7.63 23.62 -2.59
N LEU A 350 8.77 23.78 -1.91
CA LEU A 350 9.40 22.71 -1.14
C LEU A 350 8.99 22.80 0.33
N LYS A 351 8.65 21.67 0.93
CA LYS A 351 8.30 21.48 2.34
C LYS A 351 9.20 20.41 2.91
N ASN A 352 10.20 20.80 3.71
CA ASN A 352 11.12 19.85 4.34
C ASN A 352 10.62 19.35 5.71
N ASP A 353 9.64 20.05 6.30
CA ASP A 353 8.95 19.57 7.50
C ASP A 353 7.99 18.44 7.13
N VAL A 354 8.21 17.30 7.81
CA VAL A 354 7.45 16.06 7.60
C VAL A 354 6.73 15.60 8.86
N ASN A 355 6.66 16.43 9.90
CA ASN A 355 5.99 16.10 11.16
C ASN A 355 4.47 15.91 10.99
N GLN A 356 3.88 16.57 10.01
CA GLN A 356 2.47 16.40 9.63
C GLN A 356 2.37 16.42 8.10
N PHE A 357 1.33 15.81 7.54
CA PHE A 357 1.07 15.95 6.10
C PHE A 357 0.66 17.39 5.79
N PHE A 358 1.30 17.95 4.78
CA PHE A 358 1.04 19.32 4.37
C PHE A 358 -0.34 19.42 3.71
N LEU A 359 -1.14 20.33 4.22
CA LEU A 359 -2.38 20.78 3.60
C LEU A 359 -2.18 22.23 3.16
N PRO A 360 -2.42 22.56 1.89
CA PRO A 360 -2.26 23.91 1.41
C PRO A 360 -3.36 24.83 1.95
N PRO A 361 -3.07 26.12 2.15
CA PRO A 361 -4.04 27.05 2.72
C PRO A 361 -5.24 27.35 1.81
N GLU A 362 -5.19 26.94 0.56
CA GLU A 362 -6.27 27.03 -0.42
C GLU A 362 -7.32 25.92 -0.33
N LEU A 363 -7.13 24.91 0.54
CA LEU A 363 -8.07 23.83 0.80
C LEU A 363 -9.20 24.24 1.74
#